data_71de9fea35b1d5b0f37c89c4bf3e5fa2
#
_entry.id   71de9fea35b1d5b0f37c89c4bf3e5fa2
#
_cell.length_a   1.000
_cell.length_b   1.000
_cell.length_c   1.000
_cell.angle_alpha   90.00
_cell.angle_beta   90.00
_cell.angle_gamma   90.00
#
_symmetry.space_group_name_H-M   'P 1'
#
loop_
_entity.id
_entity.type
_entity.pdbx_description
1 polymer ?
#
loop_
_entity_poly.entity_id
_entity_poly.type
_entity_poly.pdbx_seq_one_letter_code
_entity_poly.pdbx_strand_id
1 'polypeptide(L)'
;PDTTFESLCVPFNFPELRQKAKFCAISSTSGTATEVTAFSVITDYSKGIKYPLADFNITPDVAIVDPELAQTMPQKLTAHTGMDALTHAVEAYVSTVANVYTDALAMKAIEMVTAYLPSSYRGNKESRAQMHDAQCLAGMAFSNALLGIVHSMAHKTGAAFHEGAMQNQHIPHGCANAIYLPYVIKYNAHDERAAERYADIARMLGLSGHSNKGLIESLCRLIDDMNDQLNIPHTLKEFGVDEAEFNAKVDEIAVNAVGDACTGSNPRAIDPETMARLLKCTYYGTEVDF
;
A
#
# COMPACT_ATOMS: atom_id res chain seq x y z
N PRO A 1 33.00 -8.51 -8.14
CA PRO A 1 32.66 -9.16 -6.88
C PRO A 1 31.62 -10.23 -7.19
N ASP A 2 31.72 -11.38 -6.52
CA ASP A 2 30.78 -12.47 -6.66
C ASP A 2 29.52 -12.07 -5.85
N THR A 3 28.57 -11.42 -6.53
CA THR A 3 27.32 -10.99 -5.93
C THR A 3 26.37 -12.19 -5.86
N THR A 4 25.99 -12.61 -4.66
CA THR A 4 24.99 -13.67 -4.48
C THR A 4 23.59 -13.09 -4.31
N PHE A 5 22.55 -13.90 -4.54
CA PHE A 5 21.16 -13.46 -4.33
C PHE A 5 20.94 -13.05 -2.85
N GLU A 6 21.50 -13.81 -1.92
CA GLU A 6 21.41 -13.53 -0.49
C GLU A 6 22.01 -12.16 -0.12
N SER A 7 23.10 -11.76 -0.79
CA SER A 7 23.69 -10.44 -0.56
C SER A 7 22.82 -9.30 -1.07
N LEU A 8 22.01 -9.54 -2.11
CA LEU A 8 21.05 -8.56 -2.65
C LEU A 8 19.79 -8.44 -1.78
N CYS A 9 19.48 -9.46 -0.97
CA CYS A 9 18.37 -9.39 -0.02
C CYS A 9 18.65 -8.46 1.17
N VAL A 10 19.91 -8.06 1.36
CA VAL A 10 20.27 -7.04 2.35
C VAL A 10 19.98 -5.67 1.75
N PRO A 11 19.13 -4.84 2.36
CA PRO A 11 18.79 -3.52 1.84
C PRO A 11 20.04 -2.65 1.61
N PHE A 12 20.04 -1.93 0.49
CA PHE A 12 21.10 -1.00 0.09
C PHE A 12 22.48 -1.65 -0.07
N ASN A 13 22.52 -2.90 -0.51
CA ASN A 13 23.74 -3.67 -0.70
C ASN A 13 23.93 -4.14 -2.17
N PHE A 14 23.34 -3.44 -3.12
CA PHE A 14 23.53 -3.72 -4.54
C PHE A 14 24.93 -3.24 -4.98
N PRO A 15 25.58 -3.97 -5.91
CA PRO A 15 26.80 -3.48 -6.54
C PRO A 15 26.48 -2.28 -7.43
N GLU A 16 27.52 -1.58 -7.90
CA GLU A 16 27.35 -0.54 -8.89
C GLU A 16 26.70 -1.08 -10.17
N LEU A 17 25.54 -0.54 -10.52
CA LEU A 17 24.77 -0.94 -11.68
C LEU A 17 25.06 -0.05 -12.89
N ARG A 18 24.41 -0.32 -14.02
CA ARG A 18 24.51 0.49 -15.27
C ARG A 18 25.86 0.47 -15.99
N GLN A 19 26.73 -0.48 -15.65
CA GLN A 19 28.06 -0.59 -16.27
C GLN A 19 28.00 -0.95 -17.79
N LYS A 20 26.92 -1.61 -18.24
CA LYS A 20 26.77 -2.07 -19.63
C LYS A 20 25.58 -1.48 -20.36
N ALA A 21 24.49 -1.20 -19.65
CA ALA A 21 23.24 -0.74 -20.22
C ALA A 21 22.49 0.16 -19.25
N LYS A 22 21.67 1.06 -19.79
CA LYS A 22 20.65 1.81 -19.06
C LYS A 22 19.43 0.93 -18.85
N PHE A 23 18.66 1.23 -17.79
CA PHE A 23 17.42 0.56 -17.47
C PHE A 23 16.22 1.47 -17.74
N CYS A 24 15.35 1.04 -18.63
CA CYS A 24 14.08 1.71 -18.90
C CYS A 24 12.94 0.79 -18.44
N ALA A 25 12.01 1.33 -17.67
CA ALA A 25 10.82 0.61 -17.23
C ALA A 25 9.55 1.25 -17.78
N ILE A 26 8.61 0.41 -18.18
CA ILE A 26 7.30 0.79 -18.72
C ILE A 26 6.27 0.01 -17.93
N SER A 27 5.47 0.69 -17.12
CA SER A 27 4.43 0.03 -16.30
C SER A 27 3.23 -0.37 -17.16
N SER A 28 2.65 -1.54 -16.84
CA SER A 28 1.43 -2.05 -17.48
C SER A 28 0.24 -2.15 -16.54
N THR A 29 0.41 -1.68 -15.29
CA THR A 29 -0.64 -1.58 -14.27
C THR A 29 -0.63 -0.20 -13.64
N SER A 30 -1.78 0.23 -13.12
CA SER A 30 -1.90 1.53 -12.45
C SER A 30 -2.00 1.32 -10.93
N GLY A 31 -0.84 1.09 -10.27
CA GLY A 31 -0.81 0.81 -8.83
C GLY A 31 0.59 0.80 -8.23
N THR A 32 1.43 -0.16 -8.63
CA THR A 32 2.73 -0.45 -8.00
C THR A 32 3.83 0.57 -8.26
N ALA A 33 3.70 1.36 -9.33
CA ALA A 33 4.69 2.38 -9.74
C ALA A 33 6.13 1.85 -9.87
N THR A 34 6.29 0.63 -10.34
CA THR A 34 7.61 -0.02 -10.47
C THR A 34 8.59 0.75 -11.36
N GLU A 35 8.08 1.58 -12.27
CA GLU A 35 8.86 2.41 -13.17
C GLU A 35 9.61 3.56 -12.49
N VAL A 36 9.23 3.91 -11.24
CA VAL A 36 9.83 5.03 -10.49
C VAL A 36 10.28 4.66 -9.07
N THR A 37 10.32 3.36 -8.74
CA THR A 37 10.60 2.93 -7.36
C THR A 37 11.92 2.19 -7.21
N ALA A 38 12.47 2.26 -6.00
CA ALA A 38 13.70 1.62 -5.58
C ALA A 38 13.48 0.21 -4.98
N PHE A 39 12.36 -0.44 -5.31
CA PHE A 39 11.95 -1.71 -4.72
C PHE A 39 11.65 -2.76 -5.80
N SER A 40 12.01 -4.01 -5.50
CA SER A 40 11.66 -5.18 -6.31
C SER A 40 11.33 -6.35 -5.39
N VAL A 41 10.18 -6.99 -5.58
CA VAL A 41 9.78 -8.15 -4.79
C VAL A 41 9.91 -9.40 -5.63
N ILE A 42 10.82 -10.31 -5.23
CA ILE A 42 11.08 -11.57 -5.93
C ILE A 42 10.57 -12.74 -5.09
N THR A 43 9.78 -13.61 -5.69
CA THR A 43 9.30 -14.82 -5.03
C THR A 43 10.22 -16.01 -5.33
N ASP A 44 10.80 -16.60 -4.30
CA ASP A 44 11.45 -17.91 -4.38
C ASP A 44 10.37 -18.99 -4.19
N TYR A 45 9.90 -19.54 -5.27
CA TYR A 45 8.87 -20.57 -5.25
C TYR A 45 9.34 -21.88 -4.61
N SER A 46 10.65 -22.15 -4.57
CA SER A 46 11.18 -23.37 -3.95
C SER A 46 11.10 -23.33 -2.43
N LYS A 47 11.10 -22.13 -1.86
CA LYS A 47 11.02 -21.88 -0.42
C LYS A 47 9.68 -21.25 0.02
N GLY A 48 8.84 -20.84 -0.93
CA GLY A 48 7.62 -20.10 -0.63
C GLY A 48 7.86 -18.71 0.01
N ILE A 49 9.03 -18.09 -0.25
CA ILE A 49 9.43 -16.83 0.40
C ILE A 49 9.44 -15.70 -0.61
N LYS A 50 8.89 -14.55 -0.21
CA LYS A 50 8.99 -13.28 -0.94
C LYS A 50 10.14 -12.44 -0.36
N TYR A 51 11.09 -12.09 -1.21
CA TYR A 51 12.24 -11.25 -0.86
C TYR A 51 12.02 -9.83 -1.37
N PRO A 52 11.78 -8.85 -0.50
CA PRO A 52 11.79 -7.44 -0.89
C PRO A 52 13.24 -6.97 -1.04
N LEU A 53 13.64 -6.70 -2.27
CA LEU A 53 14.91 -6.07 -2.58
C LEU A 53 14.73 -4.55 -2.58
N ALA A 54 15.58 -3.83 -1.88
CA ALA A 54 15.50 -2.38 -1.76
C ALA A 54 16.89 -1.76 -1.98
N ASP A 55 17.03 -0.95 -3.02
CA ASP A 55 18.25 -0.18 -3.28
C ASP A 55 17.95 0.95 -4.27
N PHE A 56 18.43 2.15 -4.02
CA PHE A 56 18.25 3.27 -4.95
C PHE A 56 18.87 3.01 -6.32
N ASN A 57 19.89 2.16 -6.41
CA ASN A 57 20.51 1.77 -7.68
C ASN A 57 19.57 0.99 -8.60
N ILE A 58 18.53 0.33 -8.11
CA ILE A 58 17.56 -0.39 -8.95
C ILE A 58 16.44 0.49 -9.50
N THR A 59 16.31 1.74 -9.04
CA THR A 59 15.39 2.70 -9.65
C THR A 59 15.72 2.84 -11.14
N PRO A 60 14.75 2.73 -12.06
CA PRO A 60 14.99 2.89 -13.49
C PRO A 60 15.61 4.23 -13.87
N ASP A 61 16.48 4.24 -14.88
CA ASP A 61 17.05 5.48 -15.44
C ASP A 61 16.01 6.28 -16.25
N VAL A 62 15.04 5.56 -16.82
CA VAL A 62 13.94 6.14 -17.62
C VAL A 62 12.66 5.42 -17.23
N ALA A 63 11.65 6.19 -16.87
CA ALA A 63 10.28 5.72 -16.69
C ALA A 63 9.43 6.16 -17.90
N ILE A 64 8.70 5.21 -18.49
CA ILE A 64 7.69 5.50 -19.50
C ILE A 64 6.33 5.20 -18.92
N VAL A 65 5.52 6.24 -18.80
CA VAL A 65 4.15 6.16 -18.27
C VAL A 65 3.20 6.24 -19.47
N ASP A 66 2.88 5.08 -20.04
CA ASP A 66 2.00 4.97 -21.20
C ASP A 66 0.63 4.41 -20.78
N PRO A 67 -0.42 5.24 -20.68
CA PRO A 67 -1.73 4.82 -20.23
C PRO A 67 -2.40 3.79 -21.14
N GLU A 68 -1.98 3.66 -22.40
CA GLU A 68 -2.54 2.67 -23.32
C GLU A 68 -2.29 1.24 -22.82
N LEU A 69 -1.16 1.00 -22.16
CA LEU A 69 -0.82 -0.32 -21.60
C LEU A 69 -1.72 -0.73 -20.43
N ALA A 70 -2.34 0.22 -19.74
CA ALA A 70 -3.25 -0.03 -18.64
C ALA A 70 -4.74 -0.08 -19.08
N GLN A 71 -5.06 0.20 -20.34
CA GLN A 71 -6.46 0.31 -20.82
C GLN A 71 -7.24 -1.01 -20.74
N THR A 72 -6.58 -2.15 -20.79
CA THR A 72 -7.19 -3.48 -20.79
C THR A 72 -7.20 -4.15 -19.43
N MET A 73 -6.81 -3.45 -18.36
CA MET A 73 -6.81 -4.02 -17.01
C MET A 73 -8.22 -4.51 -16.63
N PRO A 74 -8.36 -5.75 -16.12
CA PRO A 74 -9.63 -6.24 -15.56
C PRO A 74 -10.11 -5.39 -14.40
N GLN A 75 -11.43 -5.28 -14.21
CA GLN A 75 -12.03 -4.48 -13.13
C GLN A 75 -11.45 -4.80 -11.76
N LYS A 76 -11.35 -6.09 -11.40
CA LYS A 76 -10.80 -6.51 -10.10
C LYS A 76 -9.36 -6.05 -9.91
N LEU A 77 -8.53 -6.13 -10.96
CA LEU A 77 -7.16 -5.63 -10.91
C LEU A 77 -7.14 -4.10 -10.77
N THR A 78 -7.98 -3.39 -11.55
CA THR A 78 -8.10 -1.93 -11.46
C THR A 78 -8.46 -1.46 -10.06
N ALA A 79 -9.41 -2.16 -9.39
CA ALA A 79 -9.81 -1.87 -8.02
C ALA A 79 -8.63 -2.01 -7.05
N HIS A 80 -7.99 -3.19 -7.06
CA HIS A 80 -6.93 -3.50 -6.11
C HIS A 80 -5.69 -2.61 -6.32
N THR A 81 -5.24 -2.43 -7.56
CA THR A 81 -4.06 -1.59 -7.85
C THR A 81 -4.34 -0.11 -7.60
N GLY A 82 -5.56 0.36 -7.86
CA GLY A 82 -5.94 1.73 -7.57
C GLY A 82 -5.99 2.04 -6.07
N MET A 83 -6.51 1.13 -5.25
CA MET A 83 -6.48 1.27 -3.79
C MET A 83 -5.08 1.12 -3.21
N ASP A 84 -4.22 0.33 -3.86
CA ASP A 84 -2.79 0.25 -3.57
C ASP A 84 -2.11 1.61 -3.78
N ALA A 85 -2.36 2.26 -4.92
CA ALA A 85 -1.85 3.60 -5.19
C ALA A 85 -2.36 4.66 -4.18
N LEU A 86 -3.63 4.57 -3.75
CA LEU A 86 -4.15 5.43 -2.68
C LEU A 86 -3.39 5.20 -1.37
N THR A 87 -3.19 3.94 -1.01
CA THR A 87 -2.47 3.57 0.22
C THR A 87 -1.03 4.04 0.19
N HIS A 88 -0.32 3.86 -0.94
CA HIS A 88 1.02 4.40 -1.16
C HIS A 88 1.09 5.89 -0.86
N ALA A 89 0.17 6.67 -1.44
CA ALA A 89 0.16 8.12 -1.28
C ALA A 89 -0.19 8.55 0.15
N VAL A 90 -1.19 7.90 0.78
CA VAL A 90 -1.60 8.21 2.16
C VAL A 90 -0.47 7.88 3.15
N GLU A 91 0.15 6.70 3.04
CA GLU A 91 1.26 6.33 3.92
C GLU A 91 2.49 7.21 3.71
N ALA A 92 2.84 7.49 2.45
CA ALA A 92 3.93 8.42 2.14
C ALA A 92 3.70 9.81 2.75
N TYR A 93 2.46 10.31 2.71
CA TYR A 93 2.13 11.60 3.27
C TYR A 93 2.29 11.64 4.78
N VAL A 94 1.84 10.62 5.52
CA VAL A 94 1.94 10.60 6.99
C VAL A 94 3.28 10.07 7.53
N SER A 95 4.12 9.52 6.68
CA SER A 95 5.43 8.95 7.04
C SER A 95 6.29 9.89 7.89
N THR A 96 7.10 9.31 8.78
CA THR A 96 8.06 10.07 9.59
C THR A 96 9.17 10.75 8.77
N VAL A 97 9.42 10.25 7.55
CA VAL A 97 10.42 10.80 6.63
C VAL A 97 9.83 11.61 5.48
N ALA A 98 8.51 11.90 5.54
CA ALA A 98 7.83 12.78 4.60
C ALA A 98 8.45 14.18 4.58
N ASN A 99 8.47 14.81 3.41
CA ASN A 99 9.03 16.13 3.19
C ASN A 99 8.22 16.91 2.14
N VAL A 100 8.53 18.18 1.94
CA VAL A 100 7.78 19.08 1.06
C VAL A 100 7.62 18.56 -0.38
N TYR A 101 8.58 17.82 -0.89
CA TYR A 101 8.53 17.24 -2.25
C TYR A 101 7.60 16.05 -2.29
N THR A 102 7.74 15.13 -1.34
CA THR A 102 6.89 13.94 -1.25
C THR A 102 5.46 14.30 -0.89
N ASP A 103 5.25 15.34 -0.08
CA ASP A 103 3.93 15.84 0.29
C ASP A 103 3.14 16.34 -0.92
N ALA A 104 3.78 17.13 -1.78
CA ALA A 104 3.14 17.64 -3.00
C ALA A 104 2.71 16.50 -3.95
N LEU A 105 3.57 15.49 -4.12
CA LEU A 105 3.30 14.32 -4.96
C LEU A 105 2.18 13.44 -4.35
N ALA A 106 2.26 13.16 -3.06
CA ALA A 106 1.29 12.33 -2.35
C ALA A 106 -0.11 12.96 -2.35
N MET A 107 -0.22 14.25 -2.01
CA MET A 107 -1.50 14.97 -2.00
C MET A 107 -2.13 15.00 -3.39
N LYS A 108 -1.33 15.23 -4.45
CA LYS A 108 -1.85 15.20 -5.82
C LYS A 108 -2.29 13.80 -6.23
N ALA A 109 -1.56 12.76 -5.84
CA ALA A 109 -1.96 11.39 -6.10
C ALA A 109 -3.27 11.03 -5.39
N ILE A 110 -3.44 11.40 -4.11
CA ILE A 110 -4.69 11.17 -3.35
C ILE A 110 -5.87 11.85 -4.04
N GLU A 111 -5.74 13.12 -4.42
CA GLU A 111 -6.76 13.87 -5.16
C GLU A 111 -7.17 13.14 -6.44
N MET A 112 -6.20 12.73 -7.25
CA MET A 112 -6.46 12.06 -8.52
C MET A 112 -7.08 10.68 -8.34
N VAL A 113 -6.56 9.86 -7.42
CA VAL A 113 -7.10 8.52 -7.20
C VAL A 113 -8.55 8.60 -6.72
N THR A 114 -8.86 9.44 -5.76
CA THR A 114 -10.24 9.58 -5.26
C THR A 114 -11.20 10.09 -6.32
N ALA A 115 -10.75 10.97 -7.22
CA ALA A 115 -11.55 11.50 -8.31
C ALA A 115 -11.79 10.50 -9.44
N TYR A 116 -10.78 9.69 -9.81
CA TYR A 116 -10.81 8.94 -11.05
C TYR A 116 -10.95 7.43 -10.88
N LEU A 117 -10.60 6.84 -9.72
CA LEU A 117 -10.62 5.38 -9.54
C LEU A 117 -12.01 4.77 -9.76
N PRO A 118 -13.12 5.31 -9.21
CA PRO A 118 -14.44 4.73 -9.43
C PRO A 118 -14.87 4.71 -10.91
N SER A 119 -14.50 5.73 -11.68
CA SER A 119 -14.77 5.80 -13.11
C SER A 119 -13.83 4.91 -13.93
N SER A 120 -12.57 4.84 -13.57
CA SER A 120 -11.57 3.92 -14.14
C SER A 120 -12.01 2.46 -13.97
N TYR A 121 -12.51 2.09 -12.78
CA TYR A 121 -13.06 0.77 -12.50
C TYR A 121 -14.21 0.41 -13.43
N ARG A 122 -15.08 1.37 -13.77
CA ARG A 122 -16.17 1.18 -14.72
C ARG A 122 -15.73 1.16 -16.19
N GLY A 123 -14.44 1.28 -16.46
CA GLY A 123 -13.85 1.16 -17.78
C GLY A 123 -13.74 2.48 -18.57
N ASN A 124 -13.89 3.64 -17.92
CA ASN A 124 -13.68 4.93 -18.58
C ASN A 124 -12.19 5.10 -18.93
N LYS A 125 -11.88 5.27 -20.22
CA LYS A 125 -10.51 5.32 -20.74
C LYS A 125 -9.72 6.54 -20.26
N GLU A 126 -10.37 7.68 -20.19
CA GLU A 126 -9.74 8.93 -19.72
C GLU A 126 -9.38 8.82 -18.24
N SER A 127 -10.30 8.30 -17.42
CA SER A 127 -10.04 8.04 -16.00
C SER A 127 -8.93 6.99 -15.79
N ARG A 128 -8.81 6.00 -16.68
CA ARG A 128 -7.70 5.03 -16.65
C ARG A 128 -6.35 5.71 -16.93
N ALA A 129 -6.31 6.66 -17.85
CA ALA A 129 -5.11 7.45 -18.11
C ALA A 129 -4.74 8.29 -16.88
N GLN A 130 -5.71 8.99 -16.28
CA GLN A 130 -5.48 9.75 -15.04
C GLN A 130 -5.01 8.86 -13.87
N MET A 131 -5.55 7.64 -13.74
CA MET A 131 -5.09 6.69 -12.73
C MET A 131 -3.65 6.22 -12.99
N HIS A 132 -3.24 6.12 -14.26
CA HIS A 132 -1.88 5.74 -14.61
C HIS A 132 -0.86 6.82 -14.22
N ASP A 133 -1.22 8.09 -14.39
CA ASP A 133 -0.41 9.22 -13.90
C ASP A 133 -0.42 9.28 -12.36
N ALA A 134 -1.59 9.09 -11.74
CA ALA A 134 -1.73 9.15 -10.28
C ALA A 134 -0.87 8.11 -9.55
N GLN A 135 -0.80 6.87 -10.07
CA GLN A 135 0.03 5.84 -9.46
C GLN A 135 1.53 6.16 -9.57
N CYS A 136 1.97 6.77 -10.66
CA CYS A 136 3.34 7.23 -10.81
C CYS A 136 3.69 8.32 -9.79
N LEU A 137 2.79 9.29 -9.57
CA LEU A 137 2.95 10.31 -8.52
C LEU A 137 3.04 9.68 -7.13
N ALA A 138 2.16 8.71 -6.81
CA ALA A 138 2.20 7.97 -5.56
C ALA A 138 3.54 7.21 -5.40
N GLY A 139 4.02 6.62 -6.49
CA GLY A 139 5.30 5.92 -6.55
C GLY A 139 6.50 6.82 -6.24
N MET A 140 6.56 7.98 -6.86
CA MET A 140 7.59 8.97 -6.58
C MET A 140 7.54 9.46 -5.12
N ALA A 141 6.33 9.60 -4.55
CA ALA A 141 6.16 9.98 -3.17
C ALA A 141 6.71 8.90 -2.22
N PHE A 142 6.21 7.65 -2.31
CA PHE A 142 6.59 6.62 -1.36
C PHE A 142 8.02 6.10 -1.56
N SER A 143 8.55 6.13 -2.78
CA SER A 143 9.95 5.75 -3.03
C SER A 143 10.94 6.64 -2.27
N ASN A 144 10.53 7.86 -1.91
CA ASN A 144 11.33 8.82 -1.15
C ASN A 144 10.86 9.00 0.30
N ALA A 145 9.57 8.84 0.60
CA ALA A 145 9.01 8.97 1.95
C ALA A 145 8.85 7.64 2.67
N LEU A 146 9.06 6.52 1.99
CA LEU A 146 8.76 5.17 2.47
C LEU A 146 7.27 4.97 2.77
N LEU A 147 6.94 3.85 3.41
CA LEU A 147 5.57 3.41 3.66
C LEU A 147 5.31 3.28 5.17
N GLY A 148 4.26 2.57 5.54
CA GLY A 148 3.85 2.37 6.93
C GLY A 148 3.32 0.96 7.19
N ILE A 149 2.55 0.82 8.28
CA ILE A 149 2.09 -0.48 8.75
C ILE A 149 0.95 -1.08 7.93
N VAL A 150 0.26 -0.32 7.07
CA VAL A 150 -0.71 -0.91 6.12
C VAL A 150 0.02 -1.90 5.22
N HIS A 151 1.13 -1.46 4.61
CA HIS A 151 1.96 -2.30 3.75
C HIS A 151 2.61 -3.44 4.52
N SER A 152 3.12 -3.20 5.74
CA SER A 152 3.70 -4.25 6.58
C SER A 152 2.69 -5.36 6.87
N MET A 153 1.46 -5.02 7.24
CA MET A 153 0.37 -5.97 7.44
C MET A 153 0.04 -6.73 6.15
N ALA A 154 -0.10 -6.02 5.02
CA ALA A 154 -0.44 -6.63 3.73
C ALA A 154 0.63 -7.60 3.22
N HIS A 155 1.91 -7.28 3.38
CA HIS A 155 3.02 -8.17 3.03
C HIS A 155 2.92 -9.50 3.79
N LYS A 156 2.68 -9.44 5.10
CA LYS A 156 2.72 -10.65 5.94
C LYS A 156 1.44 -11.47 5.85
N THR A 157 0.28 -10.85 5.73
CA THR A 157 -0.98 -11.57 5.50
C THR A 157 -1.01 -12.20 4.10
N GLY A 158 -0.54 -11.50 3.08
CA GLY A 158 -0.39 -12.06 1.73
C GLY A 158 0.56 -13.25 1.66
N ALA A 159 1.57 -13.32 2.53
CA ALA A 159 2.45 -14.47 2.65
C ALA A 159 1.83 -15.61 3.47
N ALA A 160 1.08 -15.29 4.54
CA ALA A 160 0.54 -16.28 5.47
C ALA A 160 -0.67 -17.05 4.91
N PHE A 161 -1.51 -16.41 4.07
CA PHE A 161 -2.78 -16.96 3.57
C PHE A 161 -2.74 -17.30 2.08
N HIS A 162 -1.62 -17.80 1.56
CA HIS A 162 -1.47 -18.22 0.16
C HIS A 162 -1.70 -19.73 -0.06
N GLU A 163 -1.67 -20.55 1.00
CA GLU A 163 -1.92 -21.99 0.98
C GLU A 163 -3.00 -22.36 2.00
N GLY A 164 -3.98 -23.18 1.63
CA GLY A 164 -4.97 -23.71 2.57
C GLY A 164 -6.41 -23.65 2.10
N ALA A 165 -7.36 -23.50 3.03
CA ALA A 165 -8.82 -23.63 2.84
C ALA A 165 -9.43 -22.73 1.75
N MET A 166 -8.75 -21.74 1.27
CA MET A 166 -9.21 -20.80 0.25
C MET A 166 -9.05 -21.27 -1.20
N GLN A 167 -8.88 -22.55 -1.47
CA GLN A 167 -8.84 -23.11 -2.84
C GLN A 167 -7.98 -22.28 -3.82
N ASN A 168 -6.72 -21.98 -3.49
CA ASN A 168 -5.80 -21.17 -4.29
C ASN A 168 -6.14 -19.66 -4.38
N GLN A 169 -6.92 -19.09 -3.48
CA GLN A 169 -7.18 -17.65 -3.46
C GLN A 169 -6.27 -16.94 -2.45
N HIS A 170 -5.12 -16.55 -2.93
CA HIS A 170 -4.23 -15.59 -2.27
C HIS A 170 -4.92 -14.22 -2.10
N ILE A 171 -4.77 -13.57 -0.93
CA ILE A 171 -5.25 -12.19 -0.75
C ILE A 171 -4.40 -11.26 -1.62
N PRO A 172 -4.99 -10.61 -2.64
CA PRO A 172 -4.24 -9.66 -3.45
C PRO A 172 -3.73 -8.50 -2.60
N HIS A 173 -2.49 -8.09 -2.82
CA HIS A 173 -1.82 -7.06 -2.02
C HIS A 173 -2.64 -5.78 -1.88
N GLY A 174 -3.09 -5.20 -2.99
CA GLY A 174 -3.90 -3.97 -2.95
C GLY A 174 -5.28 -4.16 -2.31
N CYS A 175 -5.85 -5.39 -2.33
CA CYS A 175 -7.06 -5.70 -1.58
C CYS A 175 -6.81 -5.68 -0.06
N ALA A 176 -5.71 -6.28 0.39
CA ALA A 176 -5.30 -6.23 1.80
C ALA A 176 -5.06 -4.78 2.25
N ASN A 177 -4.33 -3.99 1.45
CA ASN A 177 -4.11 -2.57 1.73
C ASN A 177 -5.42 -1.79 1.86
N ALA A 178 -6.38 -2.01 0.97
CA ALA A 178 -7.69 -1.35 1.00
C ALA A 178 -8.49 -1.70 2.27
N ILE A 179 -8.44 -2.96 2.70
CA ILE A 179 -9.09 -3.42 3.94
C ILE A 179 -8.45 -2.75 5.17
N TYR A 180 -7.11 -2.69 5.21
CA TYR A 180 -6.40 -2.23 6.40
C TYR A 180 -6.37 -0.72 6.57
N LEU A 181 -6.41 0.02 5.47
CA LEU A 181 -6.18 1.47 5.48
C LEU A 181 -7.07 2.24 6.47
N PRO A 182 -8.41 2.04 6.55
CA PRO A 182 -9.25 2.75 7.51
C PRO A 182 -8.89 2.45 8.98
N TYR A 183 -8.53 1.20 9.29
CA TYR A 183 -8.14 0.78 10.64
C TYR A 183 -6.81 1.39 11.06
N VAL A 184 -5.83 1.40 10.15
CA VAL A 184 -4.51 1.99 10.41
C VAL A 184 -4.60 3.51 10.53
N ILE A 185 -5.44 4.19 9.74
CA ILE A 185 -5.70 5.63 9.91
C ILE A 185 -6.19 5.91 11.33
N LYS A 186 -7.16 5.14 11.84
CA LYS A 186 -7.68 5.29 13.21
C LYS A 186 -6.59 5.04 14.25
N TYR A 187 -5.77 4.00 14.07
CA TYR A 187 -4.65 3.70 14.96
C TYR A 187 -3.62 4.85 14.98
N ASN A 188 -3.16 5.26 13.82
CA ASN A 188 -2.15 6.31 13.69
C ASN A 188 -2.66 7.68 14.15
N ALA A 189 -3.97 7.94 14.09
CA ALA A 189 -4.59 9.20 14.52
C ALA A 189 -4.47 9.48 16.04
N HIS A 190 -3.98 8.54 16.83
CA HIS A 190 -3.58 8.79 18.21
C HIS A 190 -2.22 9.51 18.33
N ASP A 191 -1.44 9.59 17.26
CA ASP A 191 -0.31 10.49 17.12
C ASP A 191 -0.80 11.85 16.61
N GLU A 192 -0.44 12.94 17.30
CA GLU A 192 -0.95 14.29 17.01
C GLU A 192 -0.55 14.77 15.61
N ARG A 193 0.70 14.53 15.20
CA ARG A 193 1.20 14.89 13.87
C ARG A 193 0.47 14.10 12.78
N ALA A 194 0.28 12.81 12.98
CA ALA A 194 -0.45 11.98 12.02
C ALA A 194 -1.92 12.40 11.92
N ALA A 195 -2.58 12.69 13.04
CA ALA A 195 -3.97 13.18 13.07
C ALA A 195 -4.13 14.48 12.27
N GLU A 196 -3.20 15.42 12.42
CA GLU A 196 -3.23 16.67 11.66
C GLU A 196 -3.06 16.40 10.15
N ARG A 197 -2.13 15.55 9.76
CA ARG A 197 -1.88 15.21 8.35
C ARG A 197 -3.05 14.45 7.70
N TYR A 198 -3.71 13.54 8.41
CA TYR A 198 -4.94 12.91 7.91
C TYR A 198 -6.09 13.93 7.77
N ALA A 199 -6.19 14.86 8.72
CA ALA A 199 -7.19 15.94 8.61
C ALA A 199 -6.89 16.88 7.43
N ASP A 200 -5.62 17.11 7.08
CA ASP A 200 -5.23 17.90 5.90
C ASP A 200 -5.64 17.19 4.59
N ILE A 201 -5.49 15.87 4.50
CA ILE A 201 -6.04 15.09 3.37
C ILE A 201 -7.55 15.32 3.27
N ALA A 202 -8.28 15.19 4.38
CA ALA A 202 -9.73 15.37 4.39
C ALA A 202 -10.13 16.79 3.97
N ARG A 203 -9.41 17.82 4.43
CA ARG A 203 -9.64 19.23 4.02
C ARG A 203 -9.38 19.42 2.53
N MET A 204 -8.29 18.90 2.02
CA MET A 204 -7.95 18.99 0.58
C MET A 204 -9.04 18.35 -0.29
N LEU A 205 -9.60 17.23 0.16
CA LEU A 205 -10.70 16.55 -0.52
C LEU A 205 -12.08 17.22 -0.31
N GLY A 206 -12.15 18.31 0.47
CA GLY A 206 -13.40 19.01 0.75
C GLY A 206 -14.36 18.23 1.64
N LEU A 207 -13.86 17.30 2.45
CA LEU A 207 -14.70 16.51 3.35
C LEU A 207 -15.17 17.32 4.54
N SER A 208 -16.36 16.98 5.06
CA SER A 208 -16.97 17.69 6.18
C SER A 208 -16.44 17.19 7.54
N GLY A 209 -16.16 18.11 8.45
CA GLY A 209 -15.78 17.83 9.83
C GLY A 209 -15.44 19.12 10.58
N HIS A 210 -15.84 19.24 11.86
CA HIS A 210 -15.58 20.42 12.68
C HIS A 210 -14.30 20.29 13.54
N SER A 211 -13.66 19.13 13.52
CA SER A 211 -12.43 18.83 14.26
C SER A 211 -11.56 17.87 13.44
N ASN A 212 -10.29 17.71 13.81
CA ASN A 212 -9.43 16.72 13.18
C ASN A 212 -10.06 15.32 13.28
N LYS A 213 -10.61 14.94 14.42
CA LYS A 213 -11.33 13.67 14.60
C LYS A 213 -12.47 13.51 13.59
N GLY A 214 -13.35 14.51 13.47
CA GLY A 214 -14.47 14.45 12.52
C GLY A 214 -14.02 14.41 11.05
N LEU A 215 -12.92 15.08 10.70
CA LEU A 215 -12.32 15.03 9.38
C LEU A 215 -11.72 13.64 9.09
N ILE A 216 -11.04 13.03 10.05
CA ILE A 216 -10.48 11.68 9.95
C ILE A 216 -11.59 10.64 9.80
N GLU A 217 -12.66 10.75 10.58
CA GLU A 217 -13.84 9.89 10.42
C GLU A 217 -14.47 10.01 9.02
N SER A 218 -14.48 11.21 8.45
CA SER A 218 -14.98 11.46 7.10
C SER A 218 -14.03 10.88 6.03
N LEU A 219 -12.72 10.93 6.26
CA LEU A 219 -11.73 10.28 5.40
C LEU A 219 -11.87 8.75 5.40
N CYS A 220 -12.05 8.15 6.59
CA CYS A 220 -12.29 6.70 6.69
C CYS A 220 -13.57 6.31 5.95
N ARG A 221 -14.67 7.06 6.14
CA ARG A 221 -15.93 6.81 5.39
C ARG A 221 -15.75 6.92 3.88
N LEU A 222 -15.01 7.90 3.39
CA LEU A 222 -14.70 8.00 1.96
C LEU A 222 -13.99 6.73 1.45
N ILE A 223 -13.02 6.21 2.21
CA ILE A 223 -12.30 4.99 1.84
C ILE A 223 -13.23 3.77 1.87
N ASP A 224 -14.09 3.67 2.88
CA ASP A 224 -15.10 2.61 2.97
C ASP A 224 -16.10 2.68 1.80
N ASP A 225 -16.60 3.87 1.47
CA ASP A 225 -17.47 4.11 0.31
C ASP A 225 -16.79 3.75 -1.02
N MET A 226 -15.48 4.00 -1.14
CA MET A 226 -14.70 3.57 -2.30
C MET A 226 -14.59 2.05 -2.35
N ASN A 227 -14.31 1.38 -1.23
CA ASN A 227 -14.28 -0.08 -1.15
C ASN A 227 -15.60 -0.69 -1.61
N ASP A 228 -16.73 -0.16 -1.18
CA ASP A 228 -18.07 -0.57 -1.64
C ASP A 228 -18.24 -0.43 -3.16
N GLN A 229 -17.89 0.73 -3.70
CA GLN A 229 -17.99 1.00 -5.16
C GLN A 229 -17.09 0.09 -6.00
N LEU A 230 -16.00 -0.40 -5.41
CA LEU A 230 -14.99 -1.25 -6.06
C LEU A 230 -15.19 -2.75 -5.80
N ASN A 231 -16.23 -3.12 -5.04
CA ASN A 231 -16.49 -4.48 -4.57
C ASN A 231 -15.30 -5.09 -3.80
N ILE A 232 -14.68 -4.29 -2.95
CA ILE A 232 -13.63 -4.72 -2.02
C ILE A 232 -14.27 -4.94 -0.64
N PRO A 233 -14.05 -6.08 0.02
CA PRO A 233 -14.58 -6.33 1.34
C PRO A 233 -13.96 -5.41 2.40
N HIS A 234 -14.70 -5.17 3.50
CA HIS A 234 -14.23 -4.31 4.60
C HIS A 234 -13.40 -5.06 5.65
N THR A 235 -13.43 -6.39 5.63
CA THR A 235 -12.74 -7.22 6.63
C THR A 235 -12.09 -8.44 5.97
N LEU A 236 -11.09 -9.01 6.65
CA LEU A 236 -10.50 -10.28 6.24
C LEU A 236 -11.52 -11.43 6.30
N LYS A 237 -12.47 -11.37 7.23
CA LYS A 237 -13.57 -12.35 7.36
C LYS A 237 -14.50 -12.29 6.14
N GLU A 238 -14.89 -11.09 5.72
CA GLU A 238 -15.70 -10.90 4.50
C GLU A 238 -14.95 -11.31 3.24
N PHE A 239 -13.64 -11.12 3.19
CA PHE A 239 -12.80 -11.63 2.11
C PHE A 239 -12.82 -13.16 2.05
N GLY A 240 -13.07 -13.85 3.17
CA GLY A 240 -13.18 -15.30 3.27
C GLY A 240 -11.99 -16.00 3.93
N VAL A 241 -11.17 -15.27 4.69
CA VAL A 241 -10.12 -15.89 5.53
C VAL A 241 -10.77 -16.70 6.64
N ASP A 242 -10.38 -17.98 6.76
CA ASP A 242 -10.90 -18.87 7.81
C ASP A 242 -10.51 -18.38 9.20
N GLU A 243 -11.46 -18.42 10.13
CA GLU A 243 -11.26 -17.87 11.49
C GLU A 243 -10.26 -18.69 12.31
N ALA A 244 -10.28 -20.00 12.19
CA ALA A 244 -9.34 -20.86 12.91
C ALA A 244 -7.92 -20.69 12.37
N GLU A 245 -7.77 -20.60 11.03
CA GLU A 245 -6.49 -20.33 10.39
C GLU A 245 -5.96 -18.94 10.77
N PHE A 246 -6.81 -17.91 10.75
CA PHE A 246 -6.44 -16.56 11.18
C PHE A 246 -5.93 -16.54 12.61
N ASN A 247 -6.69 -17.13 13.56
CA ASN A 247 -6.32 -17.16 14.95
C ASN A 247 -5.04 -17.97 15.23
N ALA A 248 -4.76 -18.98 14.44
CA ALA A 248 -3.52 -19.76 14.55
C ALA A 248 -2.27 -18.99 14.09
N LYS A 249 -2.43 -17.99 13.19
CA LYS A 249 -1.30 -17.29 12.54
C LYS A 249 -1.14 -15.82 12.95
N VAL A 250 -2.15 -15.22 13.56
CA VAL A 250 -2.19 -13.75 13.81
C VAL A 250 -1.00 -13.24 14.60
N ASP A 251 -0.54 -13.98 15.61
CA ASP A 251 0.58 -13.55 16.45
C ASP A 251 1.92 -13.63 15.68
N GLU A 252 2.11 -14.64 14.85
CA GLU A 252 3.27 -14.75 13.96
C GLU A 252 3.26 -13.64 12.89
N ILE A 253 2.11 -13.39 12.28
CA ILE A 253 1.93 -12.29 11.31
C ILE A 253 2.27 -10.96 11.97
N ALA A 254 1.84 -10.73 13.20
CA ALA A 254 2.09 -9.49 13.94
C ALA A 254 3.59 -9.26 14.21
N VAL A 255 4.30 -10.29 14.67
CA VAL A 255 5.76 -10.22 14.88
C VAL A 255 6.48 -9.90 13.56
N ASN A 256 6.12 -10.61 12.49
CA ASN A 256 6.72 -10.42 11.18
C ASN A 256 6.39 -9.03 10.58
N ALA A 257 5.18 -8.50 10.82
CA ALA A 257 4.78 -7.17 10.34
C ALA A 257 5.56 -6.06 11.09
N VAL A 258 5.75 -6.19 12.40
CA VAL A 258 6.58 -5.24 13.15
C VAL A 258 8.03 -5.25 12.66
N GLY A 259 8.56 -6.40 12.26
CA GLY A 259 9.90 -6.54 11.67
C GLY A 259 10.01 -6.13 10.19
N ASP A 260 8.92 -5.76 9.53
CA ASP A 260 8.94 -5.33 8.13
C ASP A 260 9.58 -3.94 7.97
N ALA A 261 10.30 -3.74 6.87
CA ALA A 261 11.00 -2.48 6.59
C ALA A 261 10.06 -1.26 6.56
N CYS A 262 8.80 -1.45 6.14
CA CYS A 262 7.82 -0.37 6.06
C CYS A 262 7.38 0.14 7.44
N THR A 263 7.46 -0.68 8.49
CA THR A 263 7.05 -0.30 9.85
C THR A 263 7.90 0.82 10.43
N GLY A 264 9.19 0.90 10.05
CA GLY A 264 10.12 1.89 10.59
C GLY A 264 9.79 3.35 10.26
N SER A 265 9.00 3.61 9.23
CA SER A 265 8.56 4.96 8.82
C SER A 265 7.11 5.27 9.19
N ASN A 266 6.41 4.36 9.86
CA ASN A 266 5.05 4.62 10.36
C ASN A 266 5.06 5.73 11.41
N PRO A 267 4.11 6.67 11.40
CA PRO A 267 4.11 7.81 12.33
C PRO A 267 3.96 7.42 13.79
N ARG A 268 3.22 6.35 14.09
CA ARG A 268 3.04 5.83 15.45
C ARG A 268 3.75 4.50 15.60
N ALA A 269 4.58 4.37 16.62
CA ALA A 269 5.25 3.12 16.94
C ALA A 269 4.26 2.03 17.33
N ILE A 270 4.58 0.78 16.99
CA ILE A 270 3.73 -0.37 17.26
C ILE A 270 4.60 -1.57 17.71
N ASP A 271 4.12 -2.29 18.72
CA ASP A 271 4.70 -3.55 19.17
C ASP A 271 3.88 -4.76 18.64
N PRO A 272 4.39 -5.99 18.76
CA PRO A 272 3.70 -7.17 18.25
C PRO A 272 2.32 -7.43 18.89
N GLU A 273 2.13 -7.12 20.18
CA GLU A 273 0.85 -7.31 20.87
C GLU A 273 -0.20 -6.35 20.31
N THR A 274 0.16 -5.09 20.18
CA THR A 274 -0.71 -4.05 19.58
C THR A 274 -0.99 -4.34 18.10
N MET A 275 -0.01 -4.81 17.34
CA MET A 275 -0.18 -5.22 15.95
C MET A 275 -1.16 -6.40 15.83
N ALA A 276 -1.08 -7.38 16.71
CA ALA A 276 -2.04 -8.50 16.73
C ALA A 276 -3.46 -8.03 17.06
N ARG A 277 -3.62 -7.05 17.99
CA ARG A 277 -4.92 -6.41 18.26
C ARG A 277 -5.46 -5.70 17.03
N LEU A 278 -4.62 -4.93 16.34
CA LEU A 278 -5.00 -4.22 15.12
C LEU A 278 -5.42 -5.18 14.01
N LEU A 279 -4.67 -6.26 13.78
CA LEU A 279 -5.03 -7.33 12.85
C LEU A 279 -6.38 -7.97 13.20
N LYS A 280 -6.67 -8.20 14.48
CA LYS A 280 -7.97 -8.71 14.93
C LYS A 280 -9.10 -7.71 14.64
N CYS A 281 -8.87 -6.41 14.80
CA CYS A 281 -9.85 -5.40 14.38
C CYS A 281 -10.16 -5.50 12.89
N THR A 282 -9.15 -5.68 12.04
CA THR A 282 -9.36 -5.82 10.58
C THR A 282 -10.04 -7.14 10.19
N TYR A 283 -9.91 -8.18 11.01
CA TYR A 283 -10.58 -9.45 10.78
C TYR A 283 -12.05 -9.40 11.17
N TYR A 284 -12.36 -8.90 12.37
CA TYR A 284 -13.72 -8.91 12.94
C TYR A 284 -14.54 -7.65 12.63
N GLY A 285 -13.97 -6.62 12.03
CA GLY A 285 -14.64 -5.35 11.80
C GLY A 285 -14.89 -4.54 13.07
N THR A 286 -14.05 -4.72 14.09
CA THR A 286 -14.20 -4.01 15.36
C THR A 286 -13.46 -2.67 15.36
N GLU A 287 -13.90 -1.76 16.21
CA GLU A 287 -13.32 -0.42 16.30
C GLU A 287 -11.87 -0.45 16.83
N VAL A 288 -11.05 0.49 16.36
CA VAL A 288 -9.69 0.72 16.85
C VAL A 288 -9.74 1.90 17.81
N ASP A 289 -9.64 1.61 19.11
CA ASP A 289 -9.78 2.59 20.20
C ASP A 289 -8.56 2.66 21.16
N PHE A 290 -7.39 2.18 20.67
CA PHE A 290 -6.17 2.03 21.47
C PHE A 290 -4.95 2.63 20.77
#